data_0a547bfc213f082f523787decdba2e8f
#
_entry.id   0a547bfc213f082f523787decdba2e8f
#
_cell.length_a   1.000
_cell.length_b   1.000
_cell.length_c   1.000
_cell.angle_alpha   90.00
_cell.angle_beta   90.00
_cell.angle_gamma   90.00
#
_symmetry.space_group_name_H-M   'P 1'
#
loop_
_entity.id
_entity.type
_entity.pdbx_description
1 polymer ?
#
loop_
_entity_poly.entity_id
_entity_poly.type
_entity_poly.pdbx_seq_one_letter_code
_entity_poly.pdbx_strand_id
1 'polypeptide(L)'
;MISTNSEMLTPTEAAVVSSVEVRDINRVIDESILPKDFYRVKPDRTRRFVADACTFISFYFHTAKSLTAEERLRAIAAASPKLREGPVSKLEKEWTIRQEFLTIDLAPFLKSVHQKLAELGEARALVIEDPEILGGTPIIRNTRVPVHDVAASVTAGLPMTRILAAYPGLTAEMVNRAAFYATANPPRGRPREHSFPPPGGSVVSTRRAPRRKRIHETTR
;
A
#
# COMPACT_ATOMS: atom_id res chain seq x y z
N MET A 1 17.82 19.80 -1.23
CA MET A 1 17.91 18.38 -1.61
C MET A 1 17.23 17.60 -0.51
N ILE A 2 16.24 16.76 -0.86
CA ILE A 2 15.62 15.85 0.12
C ILE A 2 16.72 14.96 0.65
N SER A 3 16.74 14.74 1.98
CA SER A 3 17.71 13.85 2.62
C SER A 3 17.74 12.52 1.87
N THR A 4 18.93 12.04 1.50
CA THR A 4 19.17 10.83 0.68
C THR A 4 18.65 9.55 1.34
N ASN A 5 18.02 9.64 2.52
CA ASN A 5 17.57 8.51 3.32
C ASN A 5 16.04 8.45 3.49
N SER A 6 15.28 9.16 2.65
CA SER A 6 13.82 9.09 2.70
C SER A 6 13.33 7.77 2.09
N GLU A 7 12.58 7.02 2.85
CA GLU A 7 11.95 5.77 2.42
C GLU A 7 11.06 6.00 1.19
N MET A 8 11.16 5.08 0.22
CA MET A 8 10.42 5.15 -1.04
C MET A 8 9.37 4.06 -1.11
N LEU A 9 8.11 4.46 -1.21
CA LEU A 9 6.94 3.58 -1.24
C LEU A 9 6.53 3.23 -2.68
N THR A 10 5.97 2.04 -2.86
CA THR A 10 5.22 1.66 -4.06
C THR A 10 3.90 2.43 -4.13
N PRO A 11 3.23 2.51 -5.30
CA PRO A 11 1.91 3.13 -5.39
C PRO A 11 0.87 2.51 -4.44
N THR A 12 0.89 1.19 -4.26
CA THR A 12 -0.02 0.49 -3.36
C THR A 12 0.25 0.80 -1.89
N GLU A 13 1.52 0.84 -1.49
CA GLU A 13 1.91 1.24 -0.14
C GLU A 13 1.56 2.70 0.13
N ALA A 14 1.85 3.60 -0.82
CA ALA A 14 1.48 5.00 -0.70
C ALA A 14 -0.05 5.19 -0.57
N ALA A 15 -0.85 4.38 -1.27
CA ALA A 15 -2.30 4.39 -1.18
C ALA A 15 -2.78 4.02 0.24
N VAL A 16 -2.24 2.93 0.79
CA VAL A 16 -2.57 2.47 2.15
C VAL A 16 -2.14 3.51 3.19
N VAL A 17 -0.92 4.02 3.10
CA VAL A 17 -0.38 5.02 4.03
C VAL A 17 -1.17 6.33 3.98
N SER A 18 -1.55 6.79 2.78
CA SER A 18 -2.34 8.03 2.61
C SER A 18 -3.84 7.83 2.82
N SER A 19 -4.34 6.60 2.98
CA SER A 19 -5.77 6.25 3.04
C SER A 19 -6.56 6.67 1.80
N VAL A 20 -5.99 6.51 0.62
CA VAL A 20 -6.61 6.82 -0.66
C VAL A 20 -6.59 5.60 -1.58
N GLU A 21 -7.31 5.64 -2.68
CA GLU A 21 -7.27 4.56 -3.66
C GLU A 21 -6.01 4.63 -4.53
N VAL A 22 -5.57 3.47 -5.04
CA VAL A 22 -4.38 3.41 -5.92
C VAL A 22 -4.55 4.26 -7.18
N ARG A 23 -5.80 4.41 -7.68
CA ARG A 23 -6.09 5.30 -8.80
C ARG A 23 -5.75 6.76 -8.48
N ASP A 24 -6.00 7.20 -7.26
CA ASP A 24 -5.71 8.56 -6.82
C ASP A 24 -4.21 8.80 -6.70
N ILE A 25 -3.45 7.78 -6.25
CA ILE A 25 -1.98 7.82 -6.27
C ILE A 25 -1.43 8.02 -7.69
N ASN A 26 -2.03 7.37 -8.68
CA ASN A 26 -1.61 7.56 -10.07
C ASN A 26 -1.89 8.98 -10.57
N ARG A 27 -3.03 9.56 -10.20
CA ARG A 27 -3.39 10.95 -10.52
C ARG A 27 -2.42 11.97 -9.93
N VAL A 28 -1.80 11.67 -8.79
CA VAL A 28 -0.81 12.57 -8.15
C VAL A 28 0.28 13.00 -9.12
N ILE A 29 0.78 12.07 -9.95
CA ILE A 29 1.82 12.35 -10.94
C ILE A 29 1.21 12.92 -12.22
N ASP A 30 0.13 12.32 -12.69
CA ASP A 30 -0.50 12.67 -13.96
C ASP A 30 -1.10 14.10 -13.94
N GLU A 31 -1.61 14.54 -12.79
CA GLU A 31 -2.16 15.88 -12.55
C GLU A 31 -1.17 16.85 -11.88
N SER A 32 0.09 16.44 -11.68
CA SER A 32 1.13 17.27 -11.06
C SER A 32 0.75 17.81 -9.67
N ILE A 33 0.04 17.01 -8.86
CA ILE A 33 -0.41 17.39 -7.52
C ILE A 33 0.78 17.57 -6.56
N LEU A 34 1.83 16.76 -6.71
CA LEU A 34 3.05 16.85 -5.91
C LEU A 34 4.21 17.46 -6.71
N PRO A 35 5.07 18.26 -6.06
CA PRO A 35 6.36 18.63 -6.63
C PRO A 35 7.19 17.38 -7.00
N LYS A 36 7.97 17.49 -8.09
CA LYS A 36 8.76 16.37 -8.66
C LYS A 36 9.75 15.74 -7.69
N ASP A 37 10.14 16.46 -6.64
CA ASP A 37 11.07 15.96 -5.62
C ASP A 37 10.48 14.84 -4.77
N PHE A 38 9.15 14.75 -4.66
CA PHE A 38 8.45 13.82 -3.78
C PHE A 38 8.11 12.48 -4.43
N TYR A 39 8.48 12.28 -5.68
CA TYR A 39 8.32 11.01 -6.35
C TYR A 39 9.44 10.72 -7.35
N ARG A 40 9.55 9.48 -7.77
CA ARG A 40 10.45 9.03 -8.85
C ARG A 40 9.67 8.20 -9.84
N VAL A 41 9.94 8.40 -11.12
CA VAL A 41 9.45 7.55 -12.20
C VAL A 41 10.67 6.97 -12.90
N LYS A 42 10.81 5.66 -12.87
CA LYS A 42 11.90 4.95 -13.54
C LYS A 42 11.63 4.81 -15.05
N PRO A 43 12.64 4.50 -15.87
CA PRO A 43 12.47 4.25 -17.31
C PRO A 43 11.47 3.14 -17.64
N ASP A 44 11.35 2.13 -16.77
CA ASP A 44 10.37 1.05 -16.85
C ASP A 44 8.95 1.46 -16.41
N ARG A 45 8.71 2.78 -16.24
CA ARG A 45 7.49 3.39 -15.72
C ARG A 45 7.13 3.02 -14.27
N THR A 46 8.03 2.37 -13.54
CA THR A 46 7.83 2.11 -12.10
C THR A 46 7.80 3.44 -11.35
N ARG A 47 6.73 3.67 -10.60
CA ARG A 47 6.53 4.87 -9.78
C ARG A 47 6.93 4.57 -8.33
N ARG A 48 7.57 5.54 -7.66
CA ARG A 48 7.91 5.49 -6.24
C ARG A 48 7.64 6.85 -5.61
N PHE A 49 7.16 6.85 -4.36
CA PHE A 49 6.79 8.06 -3.63
C PHE A 49 7.62 8.17 -2.37
N VAL A 50 8.04 9.38 -2.03
CA VAL A 50 8.67 9.67 -0.73
C VAL A 50 7.62 9.44 0.36
N ALA A 51 7.98 8.69 1.41
CA ALA A 51 7.03 8.29 2.46
C ALA A 51 6.33 9.51 3.11
N ASP A 52 7.09 10.53 3.48
CA ASP A 52 6.54 11.74 4.11
C ASP A 52 5.58 12.53 3.20
N ALA A 53 5.75 12.43 1.87
CA ALA A 53 4.87 13.08 0.90
C ALA A 53 3.44 12.51 0.90
N CYS A 54 3.24 11.32 1.50
CA CYS A 54 1.92 10.75 1.72
C CYS A 54 1.02 11.67 2.56
N THR A 55 1.60 12.56 3.39
CA THR A 55 0.88 13.60 4.11
C THR A 55 0.14 14.54 3.16
N PHE A 56 0.81 15.01 2.10
CA PHE A 56 0.20 15.87 1.10
C PHE A 56 -0.84 15.14 0.25
N ILE A 57 -0.60 13.88 -0.05
CA ILE A 57 -1.55 13.04 -0.78
C ILE A 57 -2.82 12.88 0.06
N SER A 58 -2.66 12.48 1.31
CA SER A 58 -3.78 12.32 2.26
C SER A 58 -4.57 13.63 2.38
N PHE A 59 -3.89 14.75 2.63
CA PHE A 59 -4.51 16.07 2.69
C PHE A 59 -5.29 16.39 1.41
N TYR A 60 -4.67 16.27 0.24
CA TYR A 60 -5.26 16.67 -1.02
C TYR A 60 -6.58 15.97 -1.31
N PHE A 61 -6.65 14.66 -1.10
CA PHE A 61 -7.85 13.88 -1.43
C PHE A 61 -8.93 13.96 -0.35
N HIS A 62 -8.56 13.98 0.94
CA HIS A 62 -9.55 14.04 2.02
C HIS A 62 -10.21 15.40 2.19
N THR A 63 -9.56 16.48 1.75
CA THR A 63 -10.14 17.84 1.84
C THR A 63 -10.86 18.29 0.57
N ALA A 64 -11.04 17.38 -0.41
CA ALA A 64 -11.64 17.70 -1.70
C ALA A 64 -13.10 18.25 -1.62
N LYS A 65 -13.81 17.97 -0.54
CA LYS A 65 -15.17 18.48 -0.30
C LYS A 65 -15.19 19.86 0.37
N SER A 66 -14.07 20.28 0.98
CA SER A 66 -13.99 21.49 1.80
C SER A 66 -13.15 22.60 1.17
N LEU A 67 -12.20 22.23 0.29
CA LEU A 67 -11.25 23.11 -0.34
C LEU A 67 -11.24 22.93 -1.85
N THR A 68 -11.06 24.02 -2.57
CA THR A 68 -10.83 23.97 -4.04
C THR A 68 -9.49 23.30 -4.35
N ALA A 69 -9.33 22.84 -5.58
CA ALA A 69 -8.06 22.24 -6.03
C ALA A 69 -6.90 23.24 -5.89
N GLU A 70 -7.15 24.50 -6.23
CA GLU A 70 -6.14 25.56 -6.15
C GLU A 70 -5.68 25.83 -4.72
N GLU A 71 -6.59 25.93 -3.76
CA GLU A 71 -6.25 26.12 -2.33
C GLU A 71 -5.42 24.96 -1.80
N ARG A 72 -5.78 23.72 -2.17
CA ARG A 72 -5.03 22.52 -1.78
C ARG A 72 -3.62 22.52 -2.37
N LEU A 73 -3.46 22.86 -3.64
CA LEU A 73 -2.15 22.95 -4.30
C LEU A 73 -1.29 24.07 -3.72
N ARG A 74 -1.88 25.24 -3.42
CA ARG A 74 -1.17 26.33 -2.73
C ARG A 74 -0.69 25.92 -1.35
N ALA A 75 -1.53 25.20 -0.57
CA ALA A 75 -1.13 24.70 0.75
C ALA A 75 0.03 23.71 0.66
N ILE A 76 -0.01 22.76 -0.30
CA ILE A 76 1.08 21.82 -0.56
C ILE A 76 2.36 22.56 -0.95
N ALA A 77 2.28 23.54 -1.85
CA ALA A 77 3.43 24.33 -2.27
C ALA A 77 4.06 25.08 -1.07
N ALA A 78 3.25 25.69 -0.21
CA ALA A 78 3.70 26.40 0.98
C ALA A 78 4.32 25.48 2.04
N ALA A 79 3.81 24.25 2.20
CA ALA A 79 4.33 23.27 3.16
C ALA A 79 5.54 22.47 2.64
N SER A 80 5.70 22.37 1.32
CA SER A 80 6.75 21.56 0.69
C SER A 80 8.19 21.86 1.15
N PRO A 81 8.60 23.12 1.39
CA PRO A 81 9.92 23.42 1.93
C PRO A 81 10.18 22.76 3.29
N LYS A 82 9.18 22.75 4.18
CA LYS A 82 9.29 22.14 5.52
C LYS A 82 9.63 20.64 5.43
N LEU A 83 9.02 19.91 4.50
CA LEU A 83 9.31 18.48 4.27
C LEU A 83 10.70 18.22 3.69
N ARG A 84 11.33 19.22 3.05
CA ARG A 84 12.69 19.10 2.49
C ARG A 84 13.78 19.32 3.54
N GLU A 85 13.50 20.05 4.63
CA GLU A 85 14.47 20.44 5.65
C GLU A 85 14.88 19.31 6.59
N GLY A 86 14.16 18.20 6.63
CA GLY A 86 14.53 17.04 7.45
C GLY A 86 13.37 16.09 7.77
N PRO A 87 13.66 15.02 8.53
CA PRO A 87 12.63 14.10 8.93
C PRO A 87 11.58 14.79 9.80
N VAL A 88 10.34 14.54 9.50
CA VAL A 88 9.15 15.15 10.11
C VAL A 88 9.13 15.00 11.64
N SER A 89 9.75 13.94 12.19
CA SER A 89 9.90 13.70 13.64
C SER A 89 10.62 14.86 14.38
N LYS A 90 11.36 15.71 13.68
CA LYS A 90 12.01 16.90 14.24
C LYS A 90 11.19 18.19 14.06
N LEU A 91 10.10 18.12 13.33
CA LEU A 91 9.27 19.26 12.93
C LEU A 91 7.98 19.36 13.77
N GLU A 92 8.10 19.23 15.10
CA GLU A 92 6.96 19.39 16.02
C GLU A 92 6.32 20.79 16.00
N LYS A 93 6.84 21.72 15.20
CA LYS A 93 6.38 23.12 15.14
C LYS A 93 5.67 23.44 13.84
N GLU A 94 4.39 23.74 13.97
CA GLU A 94 3.53 24.47 13.03
C GLU A 94 3.41 23.88 11.61
N TRP A 95 2.63 22.82 11.46
CA TRP A 95 2.10 22.38 10.17
C TRP A 95 0.86 23.18 9.75
N THR A 96 0.69 24.38 10.31
CA THR A 96 -0.37 25.32 9.98
C THR A 96 0.08 26.22 8.83
N ILE A 97 -0.71 26.28 7.77
CA ILE A 97 -0.55 27.18 6.64
C ILE A 97 -1.59 28.27 6.75
N ARG A 98 -1.14 29.51 6.81
CA ARG A 98 -2.02 30.69 6.84
C ARG A 98 -1.96 31.38 5.48
N GLN A 99 -3.12 31.50 4.83
CA GLN A 99 -3.29 32.18 3.54
C GLN A 99 -4.46 33.13 3.66
N GLU A 100 -4.21 34.44 3.71
CA GLU A 100 -5.24 35.46 3.84
C GLU A 100 -6.26 35.14 4.95
N PHE A 101 -7.45 34.70 4.56
CA PHE A 101 -8.55 34.38 5.48
C PHE A 101 -8.63 32.85 5.79
N LEU A 102 -7.77 32.02 5.18
CA LEU A 102 -7.79 30.57 5.34
C LEU A 102 -6.63 30.10 6.19
N THR A 103 -6.94 29.31 7.20
CA THR A 103 -5.95 28.60 8.02
C THR A 103 -6.13 27.11 7.83
N ILE A 104 -5.08 26.43 7.34
CA ILE A 104 -5.08 24.99 7.07
C ILE A 104 -4.09 24.33 8.02
N ASP A 105 -4.56 23.38 8.83
CA ASP A 105 -3.72 22.55 9.68
C ASP A 105 -3.46 21.20 9.03
N LEU A 106 -2.18 20.90 8.73
CA LEU A 106 -1.73 19.63 8.16
C LEU A 106 -1.33 18.61 9.22
N ALA A 107 -1.24 18.99 10.50
CA ALA A 107 -0.79 18.11 11.59
C ALA A 107 -1.63 16.82 11.73
N PRO A 108 -2.96 16.82 11.58
CA PRO A 108 -3.76 15.60 11.64
C PRO A 108 -3.39 14.58 10.55
N PHE A 109 -3.15 15.06 9.31
CA PHE A 109 -2.73 14.22 8.19
C PHE A 109 -1.34 13.65 8.43
N LEU A 110 -0.43 14.47 8.93
CA LEU A 110 0.91 14.06 9.28
C LEU A 110 0.90 12.95 10.32
N LYS A 111 0.18 13.13 11.42
CA LYS A 111 0.06 12.15 12.50
C LYS A 111 -0.50 10.82 11.98
N SER A 112 -1.57 10.87 11.18
CA SER A 112 -2.19 9.67 10.59
C SER A 112 -1.22 8.93 9.67
N VAL A 113 -0.50 9.64 8.81
CA VAL A 113 0.48 9.06 7.87
C VAL A 113 1.64 8.43 8.64
N HIS A 114 2.18 9.09 9.67
CA HIS A 114 3.27 8.54 10.48
C HIS A 114 2.86 7.27 11.21
N GLN A 115 1.65 7.22 11.76
CA GLN A 115 1.12 6.01 12.37
C GLN A 115 1.09 4.86 11.37
N LYS A 116 0.57 5.10 10.16
CA LYS A 116 0.51 4.06 9.11
C LYS A 116 1.87 3.67 8.55
N LEU A 117 2.83 4.60 8.51
CA LEU A 117 4.21 4.27 8.16
C LEU A 117 4.84 3.35 9.21
N ALA A 118 4.60 3.59 10.49
CA ALA A 118 5.05 2.69 11.56
C ALA A 118 4.41 1.31 11.43
N GLU A 119 3.08 1.24 11.22
CA GLU A 119 2.36 -0.02 10.97
C GLU A 119 2.90 -0.76 9.74
N LEU A 120 3.24 -0.04 8.66
CA LEU A 120 3.85 -0.62 7.45
C LEU A 120 5.24 -1.19 7.74
N GLY A 121 6.05 -0.46 8.52
CA GLY A 121 7.37 -0.92 8.95
C GLY A 121 7.28 -2.22 9.77
N GLU A 122 6.36 -2.28 10.72
CA GLU A 122 6.12 -3.48 11.54
C GLU A 122 5.58 -4.65 10.71
N ALA A 123 4.67 -4.38 9.79
CA ALA A 123 4.14 -5.40 8.89
C ALA A 123 5.22 -5.98 7.96
N ARG A 124 6.11 -5.13 7.43
CA ARG A 124 7.26 -5.58 6.62
C ARG A 124 8.27 -6.38 7.45
N ALA A 125 8.51 -5.99 8.70
CA ALA A 125 9.40 -6.72 9.60
C ALA A 125 8.89 -8.13 9.94
N LEU A 126 7.55 -8.33 9.89
CA LEU A 126 6.92 -9.62 10.09
C LEU A 126 7.11 -10.57 8.92
N VAL A 127 7.34 -10.07 7.69
CA VAL A 127 7.32 -10.85 6.45
C VAL A 127 8.74 -11.15 5.99
N ILE A 128 8.95 -12.35 5.47
CA ILE A 128 10.18 -12.75 4.78
C ILE A 128 9.84 -13.38 3.43
N GLU A 129 10.73 -13.19 2.47
CA GLU A 129 10.71 -13.84 1.16
C GLU A 129 12.00 -14.64 1.03
N ASP A 130 11.88 -15.98 0.98
CA ASP A 130 13.00 -16.88 0.82
C ASP A 130 12.74 -17.78 -0.39
N PRO A 131 13.57 -17.74 -1.44
CA PRO A 131 13.41 -18.59 -2.63
C PRO A 131 13.33 -20.08 -2.33
N GLU A 132 13.98 -20.52 -1.25
CA GLU A 132 13.98 -21.94 -0.83
C GLU A 132 12.68 -22.35 -0.10
N ILE A 133 11.90 -21.36 0.36
CA ILE A 133 10.64 -21.60 1.04
C ILE A 133 9.48 -21.18 0.12
N LEU A 134 8.67 -22.17 -0.29
CA LEU A 134 7.49 -21.97 -1.15
C LEU A 134 7.79 -21.12 -2.41
N GLY A 135 9.03 -21.23 -2.94
CA GLY A 135 9.45 -20.53 -4.17
C GLY A 135 9.45 -19.01 -4.03
N GLY A 136 9.81 -18.46 -2.86
CA GLY A 136 9.87 -17.03 -2.61
C GLY A 136 8.51 -16.38 -2.30
N THR A 137 7.49 -17.19 -2.03
CA THR A 137 6.20 -16.65 -1.57
C THR A 137 6.38 -15.92 -0.23
N PRO A 138 5.86 -14.68 -0.06
CA PRO A 138 5.93 -13.98 1.20
C PRO A 138 5.28 -14.77 2.34
N ILE A 139 6.05 -15.08 3.37
CA ILE A 139 5.60 -15.85 4.53
C ILE A 139 5.77 -15.04 5.82
N ILE A 140 5.00 -15.39 6.83
CA ILE A 140 5.16 -14.86 8.18
C ILE A 140 6.47 -15.41 8.78
N ARG A 141 7.31 -14.51 9.27
CA ARG A 141 8.62 -14.82 9.89
C ARG A 141 8.50 -15.93 10.92
N ASN A 142 9.47 -16.86 10.91
CA ASN A 142 9.54 -18.04 11.78
C ASN A 142 8.37 -19.04 11.56
N THR A 143 7.69 -18.95 10.44
CA THR A 143 6.64 -19.91 10.04
C THR A 143 6.80 -20.27 8.56
N ARG A 144 5.97 -21.17 8.05
CA ARG A 144 5.78 -21.44 6.62
C ARG A 144 4.41 -20.97 6.13
N VAL A 145 3.76 -20.08 6.88
CA VAL A 145 2.40 -19.60 6.56
C VAL A 145 2.48 -18.44 5.57
N PRO A 146 1.90 -18.58 4.36
CA PRO A 146 1.85 -17.50 3.40
C PRO A 146 1.02 -16.32 3.94
N VAL A 147 1.58 -15.12 3.82
CA VAL A 147 0.92 -13.88 4.31
C VAL A 147 -0.43 -13.67 3.64
N HIS A 148 -0.49 -13.90 2.31
CA HIS A 148 -1.70 -13.67 1.53
C HIS A 148 -2.84 -14.65 1.86
N ASP A 149 -2.54 -15.87 2.34
CA ASP A 149 -3.56 -16.85 2.76
C ASP A 149 -4.23 -16.41 4.07
N VAL A 150 -3.42 -15.89 5.01
CA VAL A 150 -3.95 -15.29 6.25
C VAL A 150 -4.79 -14.07 5.94
N ALA A 151 -4.30 -13.18 5.07
CA ALA A 151 -5.01 -11.98 4.65
C ALA A 151 -6.33 -12.31 3.93
N ALA A 152 -6.35 -13.35 3.09
CA ALA A 152 -7.57 -13.83 2.44
C ALA A 152 -8.62 -14.30 3.46
N SER A 153 -8.19 -14.96 4.53
CA SER A 153 -9.08 -15.38 5.62
C SER A 153 -9.72 -14.18 6.33
N VAL A 154 -8.94 -13.11 6.57
CA VAL A 154 -9.44 -11.84 7.15
C VAL A 154 -10.41 -11.16 6.19
N THR A 155 -10.06 -11.06 4.91
CA THR A 155 -10.91 -10.45 3.86
C THR A 155 -12.23 -11.20 3.67
N ALA A 156 -12.21 -12.52 3.84
CA ALA A 156 -13.43 -13.36 3.82
C ALA A 156 -14.30 -13.18 5.07
N GLY A 157 -13.92 -12.32 6.01
CA GLY A 157 -14.68 -12.05 7.24
C GLY A 157 -14.69 -13.19 8.25
N LEU A 158 -13.70 -14.11 8.20
CA LEU A 158 -13.62 -15.19 9.18
C LEU A 158 -13.35 -14.62 10.58
N PRO A 159 -14.02 -15.14 11.63
CA PRO A 159 -13.73 -14.72 13.00
C PRO A 159 -12.27 -14.98 13.37
N MET A 160 -11.67 -14.08 14.14
CA MET A 160 -10.27 -14.20 14.58
C MET A 160 -9.98 -15.55 15.26
N THR A 161 -10.92 -16.04 16.09
CA THR A 161 -10.82 -17.34 16.76
C THR A 161 -10.67 -18.50 15.77
N ARG A 162 -11.39 -18.44 14.62
CA ARG A 162 -11.31 -19.47 13.59
C ARG A 162 -9.98 -19.39 12.82
N ILE A 163 -9.49 -18.16 12.57
CA ILE A 163 -8.19 -17.95 11.91
C ILE A 163 -7.07 -18.51 12.80
N LEU A 164 -7.08 -18.18 14.11
CA LEU A 164 -6.07 -18.68 15.06
C LEU A 164 -6.16 -20.20 15.26
N ALA A 165 -7.34 -20.79 15.18
CA ALA A 165 -7.49 -22.24 15.20
C ALA A 165 -6.90 -22.91 13.95
N ALA A 166 -6.98 -22.27 12.78
CA ALA A 166 -6.38 -22.77 11.55
C ALA A 166 -4.86 -22.56 11.49
N TYR A 167 -4.35 -21.54 12.15
CA TYR A 167 -2.93 -21.17 12.22
C TYR A 167 -2.46 -21.02 13.68
N PRO A 168 -2.31 -22.13 14.44
CA PRO A 168 -2.09 -22.09 15.90
C PRO A 168 -0.76 -21.45 16.32
N GLY A 169 0.17 -21.24 15.38
CA GLY A 169 1.44 -20.53 15.63
C GLY A 169 1.35 -19.01 15.48
N LEU A 170 0.18 -18.45 15.12
CA LEU A 170 -0.01 -17.01 14.95
C LEU A 170 -0.70 -16.38 16.15
N THR A 171 -0.38 -15.11 16.40
CA THR A 171 -1.14 -14.25 17.31
C THR A 171 -2.13 -13.37 16.51
N ALA A 172 -3.15 -12.83 17.18
CA ALA A 172 -4.09 -11.89 16.56
C ALA A 172 -3.37 -10.67 15.97
N GLU A 173 -2.32 -10.20 16.61
CA GLU A 173 -1.49 -9.12 16.13
C GLU A 173 -0.77 -9.47 14.81
N MET A 174 -0.18 -10.68 14.72
CA MET A 174 0.45 -11.17 13.49
C MET A 174 -0.57 -11.27 12.34
N VAL A 175 -1.79 -11.72 12.62
CA VAL A 175 -2.88 -11.79 11.63
C VAL A 175 -3.24 -10.39 11.11
N ASN A 176 -3.39 -9.40 11.99
CA ASN A 176 -3.70 -8.02 11.60
C ASN A 176 -2.56 -7.40 10.78
N ARG A 177 -1.31 -7.58 11.19
CA ARG A 177 -0.13 -7.12 10.45
C ARG A 177 0.01 -7.80 9.09
N ALA A 178 -0.30 -9.10 8.99
CA ALA A 178 -0.31 -9.83 7.73
C ALA A 178 -1.38 -9.30 6.77
N ALA A 179 -2.58 -9.00 7.26
CA ALA A 179 -3.64 -8.39 6.48
C ALA A 179 -3.26 -6.97 5.99
N PHE A 180 -2.65 -6.16 6.86
CA PHE A 180 -2.14 -4.84 6.50
C PHE A 180 -1.04 -4.93 5.42
N TYR A 181 -0.06 -5.83 5.60
CA TYR A 181 0.98 -6.07 4.60
C TYR A 181 0.40 -6.45 3.25
N ALA A 182 -0.52 -7.39 3.21
CA ALA A 182 -1.12 -7.88 1.97
C ALA A 182 -1.93 -6.79 1.24
N THR A 183 -2.57 -5.88 1.98
CA THR A 183 -3.25 -4.72 1.40
C THR A 183 -2.25 -3.74 0.75
N ALA A 184 -1.13 -3.50 1.40
CA ALA A 184 -0.06 -2.63 0.88
C ALA A 184 0.75 -3.28 -0.25
N ASN A 185 0.86 -4.61 -0.24
CA ASN A 185 1.64 -5.42 -1.17
C ASN A 185 0.78 -6.54 -1.78
N PRO A 186 -0.21 -6.21 -2.64
CA PRO A 186 -1.07 -7.22 -3.25
C PRO A 186 -0.24 -8.19 -4.11
N PRO A 187 -0.62 -9.47 -4.18
CA PRO A 187 0.08 -10.47 -4.98
C PRO A 187 0.09 -10.05 -6.45
N ARG A 188 1.24 -10.21 -7.10
CA ARG A 188 1.37 -9.93 -8.54
C ARG A 188 0.71 -11.05 -9.34
N GLY A 189 -0.10 -10.69 -10.32
CA GLY A 189 -0.74 -11.63 -11.24
C GLY A 189 -2.27 -11.66 -11.11
N ARG A 190 -2.91 -12.51 -11.92
CA ARG A 190 -4.35 -12.71 -11.85
C ARG A 190 -4.68 -13.41 -10.51
N PRO A 191 -5.67 -12.93 -9.73
CA PRO A 191 -6.12 -13.64 -8.54
C PRO A 191 -6.41 -15.10 -8.89
N ARG A 192 -5.81 -16.03 -8.15
CA ARG A 192 -6.24 -17.43 -8.25
C ARG A 192 -7.61 -17.47 -7.59
N GLU A 193 -8.64 -17.78 -8.38
CA GLU A 193 -9.92 -18.19 -7.80
C GLU A 193 -9.63 -19.44 -6.97
N HIS A 194 -9.61 -19.29 -5.66
CA HIS A 194 -9.64 -20.44 -4.75
C HIS A 194 -11.06 -21.00 -4.85
N SER A 195 -11.26 -21.92 -5.76
CA SER A 195 -12.45 -22.76 -5.74
C SER A 195 -12.36 -23.67 -4.53
N PHE A 196 -12.81 -23.20 -3.39
CA PHE A 196 -13.09 -24.10 -2.28
C PHE A 196 -14.20 -25.06 -2.75
N PRO A 197 -14.04 -26.37 -2.60
CA PRO A 197 -15.16 -27.25 -2.84
C PRO A 197 -16.30 -26.85 -1.91
N PRO A 198 -17.56 -26.87 -2.37
CA PRO A 198 -18.70 -26.59 -1.52
C PRO A 198 -18.69 -27.52 -0.30
N PRO A 199 -19.33 -27.13 0.83
CA PRO A 199 -19.38 -27.98 2.02
C PRO A 199 -19.87 -29.39 1.65
N GLY A 200 -19.03 -30.42 1.90
CA GLY A 200 -19.33 -31.80 1.52
C GLY A 200 -18.78 -32.25 0.15
N GLY A 201 -18.17 -31.39 -0.62
CA GLY A 201 -17.52 -31.74 -1.89
C GLY A 201 -16.09 -32.26 -1.71
N SER A 202 -15.75 -33.39 -2.32
CA SER A 202 -14.37 -33.88 -2.42
C SER A 202 -13.79 -33.59 -3.80
N VAL A 203 -12.51 -33.16 -3.87
CA VAL A 203 -11.80 -32.98 -5.15
C VAL A 203 -11.38 -34.35 -5.65
N VAL A 204 -12.05 -34.88 -6.68
CA VAL A 204 -11.79 -36.19 -7.21
C VAL A 204 -10.63 -36.20 -8.21
N SER A 205 -10.37 -35.14 -8.96
CA SER A 205 -9.12 -34.92 -9.72
C SER A 205 -9.07 -33.52 -10.36
N THR A 206 -7.87 -32.93 -10.51
CA THR A 206 -7.62 -31.75 -11.35
C THR A 206 -6.87 -32.18 -12.61
N ARG A 207 -7.57 -32.53 -13.69
CA ARG A 207 -6.96 -32.66 -15.02
C ARG A 207 -6.86 -31.26 -15.66
N ARG A 208 -5.65 -30.77 -15.89
CA ARG A 208 -5.42 -29.62 -16.77
C ARG A 208 -5.77 -29.99 -18.20
N ALA A 209 -6.76 -29.34 -18.78
CA ALA A 209 -7.02 -29.45 -20.22
C ALA A 209 -5.81 -28.91 -21.01
N PRO A 210 -5.35 -29.64 -22.06
CA PRO A 210 -4.25 -29.14 -22.87
C PRO A 210 -4.65 -27.85 -23.59
N ARG A 211 -3.75 -26.86 -23.58
CA ARG A 211 -3.93 -25.60 -24.31
C ARG A 211 -4.10 -25.91 -25.79
N ARG A 212 -5.26 -25.57 -26.39
CA ARG A 212 -5.45 -25.58 -27.84
C ARG A 212 -4.44 -24.63 -28.47
N LYS A 213 -3.54 -25.17 -29.31
CA LYS A 213 -2.69 -24.36 -30.21
C LYS A 213 -3.60 -23.64 -31.18
N ARG A 214 -3.52 -22.30 -31.25
CA ARG A 214 -4.10 -21.54 -32.37
C ARG A 214 -3.33 -21.91 -33.63
N ILE A 215 -4.00 -22.54 -34.55
CA ILE A 215 -3.51 -22.76 -35.93
C ILE A 215 -3.70 -21.41 -36.63
N HIS A 216 -2.59 -20.74 -36.99
CA HIS A 216 -2.63 -19.64 -37.91
C HIS A 216 -2.86 -20.25 -39.32
N GLU A 217 -4.06 -20.09 -39.85
CA GLU A 217 -4.29 -20.27 -41.28
C GLU A 217 -3.64 -19.11 -42.03
N THR A 218 -2.57 -19.42 -42.72
CA THR A 218 -1.97 -18.53 -43.73
C THR A 218 -2.74 -18.75 -44.99
N THR A 219 -3.62 -17.78 -45.32
CA THR A 219 -4.27 -17.75 -46.65
C THR A 219 -3.34 -17.04 -47.62
N ARG A 220 -3.06 -17.71 -48.72
CA ARG A 220 -2.34 -17.23 -49.90
C ARG A 220 -3.14 -16.17 -50.63
#